data_055971f5d1170983c039a5931f76cd0a
#
_entry.id   055971f5d1170983c039a5931f76cd0a
#
_cell.length_a   1.000
_cell.length_b   1.000
_cell.length_c   1.000
_cell.angle_alpha   90.00
_cell.angle_beta   90.00
_cell.angle_gamma   90.00
#
_symmetry.space_group_name_H-M   'P 1'
#
loop_
_entity.id
_entity.type
_entity.pdbx_description
1 polymer ?
#
loop_
_entity_poly.entity_id
_entity_poly.type
_entity_poly.pdbx_seq_one_letter_code
_entity_poly.pdbx_strand_id
1 'polypeptide(L)'
;MPDKTPALSPSLSPLQVTAGGVGIIIGAGIYVLIGEATAEAGSLVWASFLLAAALCVLTGLSYAELSAAFPSVASEYDYSRRAFPEWVAFLVGWVMIAGLIAAAATVSLGFAQYA
;
A
#
# COMPACT_ATOMS: atom_id res chain seq x y z
N MET A 1 -15.46 6.50 -32.65
CA MET A 1 -14.09 5.94 -32.60
C MET A 1 -14.06 4.89 -31.52
N PRO A 2 -13.72 3.64 -31.80
CA PRO A 2 -13.60 2.64 -30.74
C PRO A 2 -12.40 3.02 -29.85
N ASP A 3 -12.68 3.13 -28.57
CA ASP A 3 -11.71 3.43 -27.53
C ASP A 3 -10.63 2.32 -27.51
N LYS A 4 -9.46 2.63 -28.05
CA LYS A 4 -8.29 1.77 -28.00
C LYS A 4 -7.55 1.99 -26.68
N THR A 5 -8.22 1.76 -25.56
CA THR A 5 -7.49 1.54 -24.33
C THR A 5 -6.71 0.22 -24.50
N PRO A 6 -5.37 0.23 -24.46
CA PRO A 6 -4.61 -1.00 -24.56
C PRO A 6 -5.03 -1.93 -23.43
N ALA A 7 -5.63 -3.07 -23.80
CA ALA A 7 -5.98 -4.09 -22.83
C ALA A 7 -4.69 -4.54 -22.14
N LEU A 8 -4.67 -4.43 -20.79
CA LEU A 8 -3.56 -4.90 -19.98
C LEU A 8 -3.41 -6.41 -20.20
N SER A 9 -2.29 -6.81 -20.80
CA SER A 9 -1.98 -8.24 -20.97
C SER A 9 -1.33 -8.77 -19.68
N PRO A 10 -1.81 -9.88 -19.10
CA PRO A 10 -1.19 -10.50 -17.94
C PRO A 10 0.19 -11.04 -18.32
N SER A 11 1.24 -10.31 -17.91
CA SER A 11 2.63 -10.67 -18.21
C SER A 11 3.37 -11.25 -17.00
N LEU A 12 2.82 -11.12 -15.80
CA LEU A 12 3.43 -11.59 -14.55
C LEU A 12 2.65 -12.77 -13.97
N SER A 13 3.38 -13.77 -13.47
CA SER A 13 2.77 -14.87 -12.74
C SER A 13 2.32 -14.42 -11.34
N PRO A 14 1.30 -15.07 -10.73
CA PRO A 14 0.86 -14.74 -9.37
C PRO A 14 2.00 -14.80 -8.33
N LEU A 15 2.92 -15.73 -8.50
CA LEU A 15 4.09 -15.85 -7.63
C LEU A 15 5.03 -14.65 -7.73
N GLN A 16 5.27 -14.16 -8.94
CA GLN A 16 6.11 -12.97 -9.17
C GLN A 16 5.49 -11.71 -8.55
N VAL A 17 4.17 -11.53 -8.72
CA VAL A 17 3.46 -10.40 -8.13
C VAL A 17 3.48 -10.48 -6.61
N THR A 18 3.22 -11.66 -6.04
CA THR A 18 3.25 -11.87 -4.59
C THR A 18 4.65 -11.64 -4.02
N ALA A 19 5.68 -12.19 -4.65
CA ALA A 19 7.07 -12.01 -4.20
C ALA A 19 7.49 -10.54 -4.27
N GLY A 20 7.12 -9.83 -5.33
CA GLY A 20 7.36 -8.40 -5.47
C GLY A 20 6.65 -7.58 -4.39
N GLY A 21 5.37 -7.87 -4.14
CA GLY A 21 4.57 -7.22 -3.11
C GLY A 21 5.13 -7.45 -1.70
N VAL A 22 5.48 -8.68 -1.38
CA VAL A 22 6.13 -9.02 -0.09
C VAL A 22 7.45 -8.27 0.05
N GLY A 23 8.28 -8.21 -1.00
CA GLY A 23 9.54 -7.47 -0.99
C GLY A 23 9.37 -5.98 -0.73
N ILE A 24 8.36 -5.35 -1.36
CA ILE A 24 8.03 -3.94 -1.15
C ILE A 24 7.53 -3.68 0.27
N ILE A 25 6.68 -4.56 0.81
CA ILE A 25 6.09 -4.41 2.15
C ILE A 25 7.14 -4.61 3.24
N ILE A 26 7.98 -5.64 3.13
CA ILE A 26 9.08 -5.89 4.08
C ILE A 26 10.09 -4.74 4.03
N GLY A 27 10.47 -4.30 2.86
CA GLY A 27 11.33 -3.15 2.54
C GLY A 27 11.99 -2.45 3.71
N ALA A 28 12.11 -1.13 3.62
CA ALA A 28 12.73 -0.31 4.66
C ALA A 28 11.88 -0.16 5.94
N GLY A 29 10.56 -0.40 5.85
CA GLY A 29 9.65 -0.14 6.98
C GLY A 29 10.00 -0.92 8.24
N ILE A 30 10.30 -2.21 8.12
CA ILE A 30 10.60 -3.05 9.29
C ILE A 30 11.93 -2.64 9.95
N TYR A 31 12.93 -2.23 9.16
CA TYR A 31 14.23 -1.86 9.68
C TYR A 31 14.21 -0.48 10.35
N VAL A 32 13.44 0.46 9.83
CA VAL A 32 13.35 1.82 10.34
C VAL A 32 12.40 1.92 11.54
N LEU A 33 11.24 1.27 11.46
CA LEU A 33 10.17 1.47 12.44
C LEU A 33 10.22 0.52 13.64
N ILE A 34 10.90 -0.61 13.56
CA ILE A 34 10.90 -1.59 14.66
C ILE A 34 11.55 -1.04 15.93
N GLY A 35 12.59 -0.23 15.78
CA GLY A 35 13.26 0.44 16.90
C GLY A 35 12.33 1.39 17.63
N GLU A 36 11.70 2.29 16.90
CA GLU A 36 10.75 3.26 17.45
C GLU A 36 9.52 2.56 18.07
N ALA A 37 8.96 1.57 17.37
CA ALA A 37 7.82 0.80 17.89
C ALA A 37 8.17 0.06 19.19
N THR A 38 9.39 -0.45 19.30
CA THR A 38 9.86 -1.14 20.52
C THR A 38 10.10 -0.12 21.65
N ALA A 39 10.60 1.06 21.36
CA ALA A 39 10.80 2.12 22.33
C ALA A 39 9.49 2.59 22.95
N GLU A 40 8.42 2.69 22.16
CA GLU A 40 7.10 3.12 22.62
C GLU A 40 6.29 1.99 23.29
N ALA A 41 6.23 0.80 22.68
CA ALA A 41 5.39 -0.30 23.12
C ALA A 41 6.10 -1.28 24.08
N GLY A 42 7.42 -1.20 24.23
CA GLY A 42 8.21 -2.07 25.08
C GLY A 42 7.96 -3.56 24.78
N SER A 43 7.71 -4.36 25.82
CA SER A 43 7.47 -5.80 25.69
C SER A 43 6.17 -6.17 24.97
N LEU A 44 5.25 -5.22 24.77
CA LEU A 44 3.97 -5.44 24.08
C LEU A 44 4.04 -5.18 22.56
N VAL A 45 5.19 -4.86 22.03
CA VAL A 45 5.38 -4.58 20.58
C VAL A 45 4.87 -5.73 19.71
N TRP A 46 5.08 -6.98 20.10
CA TRP A 46 4.59 -8.14 19.36
C TRP A 46 3.06 -8.19 19.25
N ALA A 47 2.34 -7.81 20.32
CA ALA A 47 0.88 -7.77 20.34
C ALA A 47 0.36 -6.66 19.42
N SER A 48 1.01 -5.51 19.41
CA SER A 48 0.71 -4.40 18.48
C SER A 48 0.88 -4.83 17.02
N PHE A 49 1.94 -5.54 16.68
CA PHE A 49 2.15 -6.07 15.33
C PHE A 49 1.12 -7.14 14.95
N LEU A 50 0.72 -8.02 15.87
CA LEU A 50 -0.33 -9.01 15.61
C LEU A 50 -1.68 -8.34 15.33
N LEU A 51 -2.04 -7.33 16.11
CA LEU A 51 -3.28 -6.58 15.91
C LEU A 51 -3.26 -5.83 14.57
N ALA A 52 -2.15 -5.17 14.26
CA ALA A 52 -1.98 -4.50 12.97
C ALA A 52 -2.07 -5.49 11.81
N ALA A 53 -1.43 -6.66 11.91
CA ALA A 53 -1.51 -7.71 10.90
C ALA A 53 -2.95 -8.20 10.68
N ALA A 54 -3.72 -8.40 11.75
CA ALA A 54 -5.13 -8.80 11.65
C ALA A 54 -5.96 -7.75 10.90
N LEU A 55 -5.78 -6.47 11.20
CA LEU A 55 -6.44 -5.37 10.50
C LEU A 55 -6.00 -5.30 9.02
N CYS A 56 -4.72 -5.49 8.74
CA CYS A 56 -4.19 -5.53 7.38
C CYS A 56 -4.78 -6.67 6.54
N VAL A 57 -5.02 -7.85 7.13
CA VAL A 57 -5.67 -8.97 6.43
C VAL A 57 -7.08 -8.59 5.99
N LEU A 58 -7.88 -7.96 6.86
CA LEU A 58 -9.24 -7.52 6.52
C LEU A 58 -9.22 -6.50 5.37
N THR A 59 -8.33 -5.53 5.45
CA THR A 59 -8.14 -4.54 4.38
C THR A 59 -7.68 -5.21 3.09
N GLY A 60 -6.72 -6.12 3.17
CA GLY A 60 -6.20 -6.86 2.02
C GLY A 60 -7.26 -7.70 1.30
N LEU A 61 -8.17 -8.34 2.04
CA LEU A 61 -9.30 -9.07 1.45
C LEU A 61 -10.24 -8.14 0.67
N SER A 62 -10.54 -6.96 1.21
CA SER A 62 -11.37 -5.96 0.51
C SER A 62 -10.69 -5.48 -0.78
N TYR A 63 -9.38 -5.25 -0.76
CA TYR A 63 -8.61 -4.91 -1.97
C TYR A 63 -8.57 -6.05 -2.98
N ALA A 64 -8.48 -7.30 -2.53
CA ALA A 64 -8.52 -8.47 -3.41
C ALA A 64 -9.84 -8.55 -4.16
N GLU A 65 -10.97 -8.34 -3.48
CA GLU A 65 -12.30 -8.30 -4.12
C GLU A 65 -12.43 -7.15 -5.12
N LEU A 66 -12.00 -5.94 -4.73
CA LEU A 66 -12.07 -4.77 -5.61
C LEU A 66 -11.18 -4.93 -6.84
N SER A 67 -9.97 -5.45 -6.69
CA SER A 67 -9.05 -5.67 -7.82
C SER A 67 -9.53 -6.76 -8.78
N ALA A 68 -10.22 -7.78 -8.27
CA ALA A 68 -10.84 -8.79 -9.11
C ALA A 68 -12.05 -8.26 -9.89
N ALA A 69 -12.84 -7.37 -9.26
CA ALA A 69 -14.00 -6.75 -9.89
C ALA A 69 -13.62 -5.62 -10.87
N PHE A 70 -12.59 -4.87 -10.56
CA PHE A 70 -12.19 -3.67 -11.30
C PHE A 70 -10.66 -3.62 -11.49
N PRO A 71 -10.10 -4.41 -12.42
CA PRO A 71 -8.65 -4.38 -12.69
C PRO A 71 -8.27 -3.02 -13.25
N SER A 72 -7.51 -2.23 -12.48
CA SER A 72 -7.02 -0.91 -12.88
C SER A 72 -5.61 -0.66 -12.36
N VAL A 73 -4.92 0.31 -12.97
CA VAL A 73 -3.56 0.70 -12.60
C VAL A 73 -3.55 1.71 -11.44
N ALA A 74 -4.61 2.51 -11.31
CA ALA A 74 -4.76 3.55 -10.29
C ALA A 74 -5.83 3.15 -9.25
N SER A 75 -5.61 1.99 -8.60
CA SER A 75 -6.57 1.26 -7.80
C SER A 75 -7.42 2.14 -6.87
N GLU A 76 -6.84 2.84 -5.92
CA GLU A 76 -7.59 3.60 -4.91
C GLU A 76 -8.35 4.77 -5.51
N TYR A 77 -7.73 5.49 -6.47
CA TYR A 77 -8.37 6.59 -7.17
C TYR A 77 -9.56 6.10 -8.01
N ASP A 78 -9.36 5.03 -8.79
CA ASP A 78 -10.41 4.48 -9.65
C ASP A 78 -11.57 3.88 -8.84
N TYR A 79 -11.29 3.20 -7.73
CA TYR A 79 -12.32 2.69 -6.84
C TYR A 79 -13.11 3.82 -6.20
N SER A 80 -12.42 4.88 -5.77
CA SER A 80 -13.07 6.06 -5.20
C SER A 80 -13.95 6.80 -6.20
N ARG A 81 -13.52 6.93 -7.47
CA ARG A 81 -14.34 7.54 -8.53
C ARG A 81 -15.63 6.77 -8.84
N ARG A 82 -15.62 5.45 -8.63
CA ARG A 82 -16.80 4.61 -8.87
C ARG A 82 -17.80 4.66 -7.73
N ALA A 83 -17.32 4.82 -6.50
CA ALA A 83 -18.13 4.78 -5.29
C ALA A 83 -18.59 6.15 -4.81
N PHE A 84 -17.83 7.20 -5.10
CA PHE A 84 -18.01 8.54 -4.53
C PHE A 84 -18.03 9.63 -5.61
N PRO A 85 -18.52 10.85 -5.26
CA PRO A 85 -18.45 12.02 -6.12
C PRO A 85 -16.98 12.36 -6.49
N GLU A 86 -16.82 13.03 -7.62
CA GLU A 86 -15.51 13.32 -8.23
C GLU A 86 -14.56 14.11 -7.32
N TRP A 87 -15.09 15.01 -6.48
CA TRP A 87 -14.29 15.77 -5.52
C TRP A 87 -13.68 14.87 -4.41
N VAL A 88 -14.38 13.82 -3.99
CA VAL A 88 -13.85 12.84 -3.02
C VAL A 88 -12.70 12.04 -3.65
N ALA A 89 -12.88 11.57 -4.86
CA ALA A 89 -11.83 10.86 -5.59
C ALA A 89 -10.59 11.73 -5.79
N PHE A 90 -10.78 13.03 -6.09
CA PHE A 90 -9.69 13.99 -6.18
C PHE A 90 -8.93 14.12 -4.85
N LEU A 91 -9.64 14.24 -3.73
CA LEU A 91 -9.01 14.29 -2.40
C LEU A 91 -8.25 13.00 -2.08
N VAL A 92 -8.81 11.83 -2.40
CA VAL A 92 -8.13 10.54 -2.23
C VAL A 92 -6.82 10.52 -3.02
N GLY A 93 -6.83 10.94 -4.28
CA GLY A 93 -5.62 11.03 -5.09
C GLY A 93 -4.54 11.93 -4.48
N TRP A 94 -4.94 13.11 -3.97
CA TRP A 94 -4.03 14.03 -3.29
C TRP A 94 -3.44 13.45 -2.00
N VAL A 95 -4.27 12.83 -1.16
CA VAL A 95 -3.83 12.19 0.08
C VAL A 95 -2.85 11.04 -0.22
N MET A 96 -3.10 10.28 -1.27
CA MET A 96 -2.19 9.22 -1.70
C MET A 96 -0.82 9.77 -2.12
N ILE A 97 -0.79 10.83 -2.94
CA ILE A 97 0.47 11.46 -3.35
C ILE A 97 1.23 11.97 -2.13
N ALA A 98 0.55 12.68 -1.23
CA ALA A 98 1.15 13.17 0.01
C ALA A 98 1.69 12.04 0.89
N GLY A 99 0.93 10.94 1.01
CA GLY A 99 1.34 9.74 1.75
C GLY A 99 2.58 9.08 1.16
N LEU A 100 2.66 8.95 -0.17
CA LEU A 100 3.84 8.40 -0.86
C LEU A 100 5.08 9.28 -0.65
N ILE A 101 4.94 10.61 -0.72
CA ILE A 101 6.03 11.55 -0.46
C ILE A 101 6.51 11.41 0.99
N ALA A 102 5.59 11.36 1.97
CA ALA A 102 5.91 11.18 3.37
C ALA A 102 6.61 9.83 3.63
N ALA A 103 6.13 8.75 3.02
CA ALA A 103 6.75 7.43 3.11
C ALA A 103 8.18 7.44 2.54
N ALA A 104 8.38 8.05 1.37
CA ALA A 104 9.71 8.18 0.76
C ALA A 104 10.67 9.00 1.64
N ALA A 105 10.18 10.10 2.24
CA ALA A 105 10.97 10.91 3.16
C ALA A 105 11.36 10.11 4.42
N THR A 106 10.43 9.36 5.01
CA THR A 106 10.69 8.51 6.19
C THR A 106 11.76 7.46 5.90
N VAL A 107 11.67 6.78 4.76
CA VAL A 107 12.66 5.79 4.33
C VAL A 107 14.03 6.44 4.13
N SER A 108 14.07 7.62 3.50
CA SER A 108 15.33 8.35 3.27
C SER A 108 16.00 8.77 4.58
N LEU A 109 15.22 9.27 5.54
CA LEU A 109 15.71 9.63 6.87
C LEU A 109 16.19 8.40 7.66
N GLY A 110 15.43 7.30 7.58
CA GLY A 110 15.84 6.05 8.21
C GLY A 110 17.16 5.53 7.64
N PHE A 111 17.34 5.58 6.32
CA PHE A 111 18.61 5.20 5.69
C PHE A 111 19.77 6.08 6.19
N ALA A 112 19.55 7.38 6.33
CA ALA A 112 20.57 8.30 6.83
C ALA A 112 21.00 8.03 8.28
N GLN A 113 20.14 7.40 9.10
CA GLN A 113 20.49 7.00 10.47
C GLN A 113 21.39 5.74 10.52
N TYR A 114 21.38 4.94 9.46
CA TYR A 114 22.21 3.74 9.35
C TYR A 114 23.54 3.98 8.59
N ALA A 115 23.64 5.11 7.92
CA ALA A 115 24.84 5.48 7.13
C ALA A 115 25.84 6.28 7.97
#